data_1b88ebb9811357e2c379133e97afdbab
#
_entry.id   1b88ebb9811357e2c379133e97afdbab
#
_cell.length_a   1.000
_cell.length_b   1.000
_cell.length_c   1.000
_cell.angle_alpha   90.00
_cell.angle_beta   90.00
_cell.angle_gamma   90.00
#
_symmetry.space_group_name_H-M   'P 1'
#
loop_
_entity.id
_entity.type
_entity.pdbx_description
1 polymer ?
#
loop_
_entity_poly.entity_id
_entity_poly.type
_entity_poly.pdbx_seq_one_letter_code
_entity_poly.pdbx_strand_id
1 'polypeptide(L)'
;QAEDGIRYRSPSRGLGDVYKRQVLDVAAFKAWRPDFTNAEFILEDGTYKCGAEVEKMSKSKYNVVSPDLIVEKYGADTLRMYEMFLGPLEQFKPWNTNGISGVNNFLRKLWRLFHDTEENFVVTDTEATKEELKTLHKTIKKVGEDIEAFSFNTSVSTFMVCVNELTAQQCNKRSILEPLVVLISAYAPHIAEELWEQLGHNDGVTYQAFPTFDASHLVESSHMYPVSFNGKMRFKVEYALDMDRAEIEKQILAHEKSIHYLEGKAPKKVIIVPKKIINIVV
;
A
#
# COMPACT_ATOMS: atom_id res chain seq x y z
N GLN A 1 17.55 -14.41 -27.56
CA GLN A 1 18.39 -13.16 -27.61
C GLN A 1 17.75 -12.09 -28.51
N ALA A 2 17.12 -12.45 -29.64
CA ALA A 2 16.41 -11.50 -30.51
C ALA A 2 15.12 -10.94 -29.86
N GLU A 3 14.44 -11.76 -29.09
CA GLU A 3 13.22 -11.34 -28.35
C GLU A 3 13.53 -10.30 -27.27
N ASP A 4 14.66 -10.38 -26.59
CA ASP A 4 15.05 -9.39 -25.57
C ASP A 4 15.40 -8.03 -26.22
N GLY A 5 16.02 -8.03 -27.39
CA GLY A 5 16.24 -6.80 -28.16
C GLY A 5 14.95 -6.09 -28.60
N ILE A 6 13.92 -6.86 -28.92
CA ILE A 6 12.59 -6.35 -29.29
C ILE A 6 11.84 -5.80 -28.06
N ARG A 7 11.98 -6.44 -26.92
CA ARG A 7 11.37 -5.98 -25.64
C ARG A 7 11.86 -4.61 -25.21
N TYR A 8 13.12 -4.27 -25.47
CA TYR A 8 13.68 -2.95 -25.12
C TYR A 8 13.22 -1.81 -26.05
N ARG A 9 12.49 -2.09 -27.12
CA ARG A 9 12.07 -1.12 -28.14
C ARG A 9 10.62 -0.70 -28.01
N SER A 10 9.90 -1.22 -27.03
CA SER A 10 8.49 -0.85 -26.82
C SER A 10 8.41 0.51 -26.16
N PRO A 11 7.85 1.53 -26.84
CA PRO A 11 7.64 2.86 -26.27
C PRO A 11 6.77 2.85 -25.01
N SER A 12 5.89 1.85 -24.87
CA SER A 12 5.00 1.71 -23.72
C SER A 12 5.67 1.29 -22.42
N ARG A 13 6.97 0.95 -22.43
CA ARG A 13 7.71 0.50 -21.25
C ARG A 13 8.36 1.62 -20.44
N GLY A 14 8.26 2.85 -20.85
CA GLY A 14 9.11 3.90 -20.34
C GLY A 14 8.39 5.09 -19.73
N LEU A 15 7.70 4.92 -18.62
CA LEU A 15 7.45 6.05 -17.72
C LEU A 15 8.40 6.08 -16.51
N GLY A 16 9.51 5.36 -16.59
CA GLY A 16 10.65 5.65 -15.75
C GLY A 16 11.66 6.44 -16.57
N ASP A 17 11.75 7.73 -16.41
CA ASP A 17 12.66 8.63 -17.12
C ASP A 17 12.32 8.94 -18.59
N VAL A 18 11.45 9.91 -18.80
CA VAL A 18 11.21 10.60 -20.06
C VAL A 18 12.52 11.19 -20.67
N TYR A 19 13.59 11.22 -19.89
CA TYR A 19 14.89 11.81 -20.27
C TYR A 19 15.99 10.79 -20.59
N LYS A 20 15.80 9.50 -20.37
CA LYS A 20 16.81 8.51 -20.77
C LYS A 20 16.60 8.09 -22.21
N ARG A 21 17.41 8.63 -23.08
CA ARG A 21 17.54 8.17 -24.48
C ARG A 21 17.99 6.71 -24.46
N GLN A 22 17.23 5.83 -25.11
CA GLN A 22 17.60 4.42 -25.23
C GLN A 22 18.63 4.24 -26.37
N VAL A 23 19.60 3.38 -26.17
CA VAL A 23 20.54 2.99 -27.19
C VAL A 23 19.91 1.90 -28.08
N LEU A 24 19.88 2.13 -29.38
CA LEU A 24 19.39 1.17 -30.36
C LEU A 24 20.58 0.47 -31.04
N ASP A 25 20.55 -0.87 -31.07
CA ASP A 25 21.41 -1.63 -31.97
C ASP A 25 20.90 -1.48 -33.40
N VAL A 26 21.59 -0.64 -34.18
CA VAL A 26 21.20 -0.29 -35.57
C VAL A 26 21.28 -1.50 -36.48
N ALA A 27 22.28 -2.39 -36.31
CA ALA A 27 22.45 -3.59 -37.14
C ALA A 27 21.31 -4.57 -36.91
N ALA A 28 21.02 -4.87 -35.65
CA ALA A 28 19.90 -5.73 -35.30
C ALA A 28 18.53 -5.12 -35.70
N PHE A 29 18.39 -3.78 -35.59
CA PHE A 29 17.17 -3.09 -36.07
C PHE A 29 16.98 -3.23 -37.58
N LYS A 30 18.03 -2.99 -38.39
CA LYS A 30 17.95 -3.14 -39.85
C LYS A 30 17.66 -4.58 -40.27
N ALA A 31 18.25 -5.55 -39.60
CA ALA A 31 17.97 -6.98 -39.83
C ALA A 31 16.51 -7.34 -39.53
N TRP A 32 15.95 -6.77 -38.50
CA TRP A 32 14.56 -6.99 -38.14
C TRP A 32 13.55 -6.21 -39.01
N ARG A 33 13.93 -5.01 -39.48
CA ARG A 33 13.08 -4.13 -40.28
C ARG A 33 13.74 -3.85 -41.63
N PRO A 34 13.56 -4.74 -42.62
CA PRO A 34 14.19 -4.62 -43.96
C PRO A 34 13.83 -3.32 -44.71
N ASP A 35 12.66 -2.73 -44.41
CA ASP A 35 12.22 -1.44 -44.93
C ASP A 35 13.17 -0.28 -44.55
N PHE A 36 13.95 -0.43 -43.50
CA PHE A 36 14.96 0.54 -43.06
C PHE A 36 16.40 0.17 -43.43
N THR A 37 16.62 -0.85 -44.29
CA THR A 37 17.96 -1.29 -44.68
C THR A 37 18.81 -0.16 -45.23
N ASN A 38 18.21 0.72 -46.04
CA ASN A 38 18.88 1.86 -46.67
C ASN A 38 18.78 3.16 -45.84
N ALA A 39 18.19 3.12 -44.63
CA ALA A 39 18.09 4.29 -43.79
C ALA A 39 19.48 4.65 -43.22
N GLU A 40 19.76 5.97 -43.20
CA GLU A 40 20.93 6.53 -42.52
C GLU A 40 20.57 6.83 -41.08
N PHE A 41 21.43 6.39 -40.14
CA PHE A 41 21.26 6.60 -38.71
C PHE A 41 22.32 7.61 -38.22
N ILE A 42 21.87 8.77 -37.76
CA ILE A 42 22.76 9.77 -37.18
C ILE A 42 23.14 9.32 -35.76
N LEU A 43 24.41 9.05 -35.57
CA LEU A 43 24.93 8.53 -34.29
C LEU A 43 25.43 9.68 -33.40
N GLU A 44 25.16 9.60 -32.11
CA GLU A 44 25.79 10.41 -31.06
C GLU A 44 26.77 9.52 -30.28
N ASP A 45 28.04 9.91 -30.28
CA ASP A 45 29.13 9.14 -29.62
C ASP A 45 29.19 7.67 -30.07
N GLY A 46 28.99 7.41 -31.36
CA GLY A 46 29.01 6.08 -31.95
C GLY A 46 27.75 5.23 -31.67
N THR A 47 26.73 5.80 -31.04
CA THR A 47 25.47 5.11 -30.73
C THR A 47 24.26 5.88 -31.25
N TYR A 48 23.23 5.16 -31.66
CA TYR A 48 21.94 5.76 -32.00
C TYR A 48 21.08 5.88 -30.75
N LYS A 49 20.78 7.13 -30.35
CA LYS A 49 19.95 7.42 -29.18
C LYS A 49 18.55 7.82 -29.64
N CYS A 50 17.55 7.03 -29.26
CA CYS A 50 16.15 7.30 -29.57
C CYS A 50 15.36 7.71 -28.33
N GLY A 51 14.32 8.51 -28.52
CA GLY A 51 13.34 8.81 -27.49
C GLY A 51 12.37 7.66 -27.25
N ALA A 52 11.61 7.75 -26.18
CA ALA A 52 10.48 6.87 -25.89
C ALA A 52 9.20 7.71 -25.77
N GLU A 53 8.11 7.20 -26.30
CA GLU A 53 6.79 7.82 -26.16
C GLU A 53 5.76 6.76 -25.74
N VAL A 54 4.66 7.21 -25.13
CA VAL A 54 3.58 6.33 -24.73
C VAL A 54 2.65 6.13 -25.92
N GLU A 55 2.53 4.87 -26.36
CA GLU A 55 1.65 4.47 -27.43
C GLU A 55 0.67 3.38 -27.00
N LYS A 56 -0.46 3.29 -27.73
CA LYS A 56 -1.40 2.17 -27.56
C LYS A 56 -0.68 0.85 -27.88
N MET A 57 -0.80 -0.15 -26.99
CA MET A 57 -0.29 -1.50 -27.24
C MET A 57 -0.95 -2.12 -28.47
N SER A 58 -0.13 -2.72 -29.33
CA SER A 58 -0.57 -3.38 -30.54
C SER A 58 0.45 -4.43 -30.95
N LYS A 59 -0.01 -5.59 -31.44
CA LYS A 59 0.86 -6.66 -31.96
C LYS A 59 1.73 -6.16 -33.12
N SER A 60 1.17 -5.31 -34.01
CA SER A 60 1.91 -4.72 -35.13
C SER A 60 3.02 -3.75 -34.71
N LYS A 61 2.94 -3.19 -33.48
CA LYS A 61 3.96 -2.32 -32.92
C LYS A 61 4.96 -3.05 -32.03
N TYR A 62 4.76 -4.35 -31.80
CA TYR A 62 5.60 -5.20 -30.96
C TYR A 62 5.81 -4.65 -29.53
N ASN A 63 4.82 -3.90 -29.02
CA ASN A 63 4.85 -3.27 -27.71
C ASN A 63 3.87 -3.89 -26.71
N VAL A 64 3.42 -5.12 -26.97
CA VAL A 64 2.49 -5.87 -26.12
C VAL A 64 3.26 -6.61 -25.04
N VAL A 65 2.74 -6.58 -23.82
CA VAL A 65 3.17 -7.45 -22.73
C VAL A 65 2.16 -8.60 -22.63
N SER A 66 2.65 -9.85 -22.74
CA SER A 66 1.78 -11.02 -22.59
C SER A 66 1.34 -11.20 -21.15
N PRO A 67 0.03 -11.27 -20.87
CA PRO A 67 -0.47 -11.61 -19.53
C PRO A 67 0.08 -12.94 -19.01
N ASP A 68 0.23 -13.95 -19.90
CA ASP A 68 0.69 -15.29 -19.52
C ASP A 68 2.06 -15.24 -18.85
N LEU A 69 3.00 -14.46 -19.40
CA LEU A 69 4.35 -14.28 -18.82
C LEU A 69 4.31 -13.58 -17.44
N ILE A 70 3.34 -12.71 -17.26
CA ILE A 70 3.17 -12.02 -15.97
C ILE A 70 2.54 -12.97 -14.95
N VAL A 71 1.53 -13.74 -15.35
CA VAL A 71 0.88 -14.75 -14.49
C VAL A 71 1.88 -15.83 -14.10
N GLU A 72 2.68 -16.33 -15.03
CA GLU A 72 3.72 -17.33 -14.73
C GLU A 72 4.74 -16.81 -13.70
N LYS A 73 5.12 -15.56 -13.82
CA LYS A 73 6.16 -14.97 -12.97
C LYS A 73 5.65 -14.46 -11.61
N TYR A 74 4.46 -13.90 -11.56
CA TYR A 74 3.95 -13.17 -10.39
C TYR A 74 2.62 -13.70 -9.86
N GLY A 75 1.95 -14.57 -10.58
CA GLY A 75 0.62 -15.07 -10.26
C GLY A 75 -0.53 -14.19 -10.80
N ALA A 76 -1.70 -14.81 -10.97
CA ALA A 76 -2.89 -14.16 -11.53
C ALA A 76 -3.41 -13.04 -10.62
N ASP A 77 -3.43 -13.23 -9.31
CA ASP A 77 -3.89 -12.22 -8.35
C ASP A 77 -3.03 -10.96 -8.36
N THR A 78 -1.71 -11.13 -8.52
CA THR A 78 -0.81 -9.99 -8.66
C THR A 78 -1.12 -9.18 -9.92
N LEU A 79 -1.36 -9.85 -11.05
CA LEU A 79 -1.73 -9.17 -12.29
C LEU A 79 -3.06 -8.44 -12.15
N ARG A 80 -4.12 -9.12 -11.67
CA ARG A 80 -5.45 -8.53 -11.47
C ARG A 80 -5.41 -7.29 -10.61
N MET A 81 -4.78 -7.41 -9.45
CA MET A 81 -4.68 -6.31 -8.49
C MET A 81 -3.82 -5.16 -9.02
N TYR A 82 -2.75 -5.48 -9.78
CA TYR A 82 -1.91 -4.47 -10.40
C TYR A 82 -2.64 -3.67 -11.48
N GLU A 83 -3.45 -4.31 -12.32
CA GLU A 83 -4.32 -3.65 -13.30
C GLU A 83 -5.26 -2.63 -12.63
N MET A 84 -5.86 -2.99 -11.51
CA MET A 84 -6.70 -2.08 -10.73
C MET A 84 -5.88 -0.96 -10.08
N PHE A 85 -4.64 -1.23 -9.66
CA PHE A 85 -3.78 -0.28 -8.94
C PHE A 85 -3.17 0.80 -9.84
N LEU A 86 -2.99 0.56 -11.14
CA LEU A 86 -2.30 1.46 -12.08
C LEU A 86 -2.87 2.88 -12.14
N GLY A 87 -4.13 3.07 -11.78
CA GLY A 87 -4.76 4.40 -11.74
C GLY A 87 -6.27 4.35 -11.98
N PRO A 88 -6.94 5.51 -12.02
CA PRO A 88 -8.37 5.61 -12.27
C PRO A 88 -8.77 4.93 -13.59
N LEU A 89 -9.94 4.27 -13.63
CA LEU A 89 -10.40 3.53 -14.81
C LEU A 89 -10.52 4.37 -16.08
N GLU A 90 -10.85 5.64 -15.92
CA GLU A 90 -11.10 6.58 -17.04
C GLU A 90 -9.82 7.11 -17.68
N GLN A 91 -8.66 6.90 -17.06
CA GLN A 91 -7.40 7.45 -17.53
C GLN A 91 -6.58 6.42 -18.30
N PHE A 92 -5.84 6.90 -19.30
CA PHE A 92 -4.82 6.09 -19.96
C PHE A 92 -3.73 5.70 -18.95
N LYS A 93 -3.40 4.40 -18.93
CA LYS A 93 -2.43 3.86 -17.98
C LYS A 93 -1.25 3.31 -18.75
N PRO A 94 -0.08 3.92 -18.63
CA PRO A 94 1.12 3.33 -19.18
C PRO A 94 1.50 2.09 -18.38
N TRP A 95 1.74 0.99 -19.08
CA TRP A 95 2.20 -0.24 -18.45
C TRP A 95 3.65 -0.08 -17.96
N ASN A 96 3.88 -0.40 -16.69
CA ASN A 96 5.20 -0.43 -16.08
C ASN A 96 5.40 -1.73 -15.30
N THR A 97 6.11 -2.68 -15.88
CA THR A 97 6.36 -3.99 -15.24
C THR A 97 7.11 -3.88 -13.90
N ASN A 98 7.88 -2.81 -13.68
CA ASN A 98 8.62 -2.64 -12.43
C ASN A 98 7.71 -2.39 -11.21
N GLY A 99 6.52 -1.81 -11.41
CA GLY A 99 5.56 -1.57 -10.33
C GLY A 99 4.87 -2.81 -9.80
N ILE A 100 4.85 -3.90 -10.59
CA ILE A 100 4.11 -5.12 -10.24
C ILE A 100 4.67 -5.84 -9.01
N SER A 101 5.97 -5.71 -8.77
CA SER A 101 6.64 -6.28 -7.59
C SER A 101 6.08 -5.71 -6.26
N GLY A 102 5.63 -4.46 -6.27
CA GLY A 102 5.00 -3.84 -5.10
C GLY A 102 3.71 -4.54 -4.69
N VAL A 103 2.87 -4.89 -5.67
CA VAL A 103 1.63 -5.64 -5.44
C VAL A 103 1.93 -7.08 -5.02
N ASN A 104 2.90 -7.74 -5.65
CA ASN A 104 3.31 -9.08 -5.26
C ASN A 104 3.82 -9.11 -3.81
N ASN A 105 4.63 -8.14 -3.41
CA ASN A 105 5.10 -8.01 -2.02
C ASN A 105 3.96 -7.73 -1.04
N PHE A 106 2.93 -6.99 -1.45
CA PHE A 106 1.72 -6.80 -0.64
C PHE A 106 1.00 -8.12 -0.39
N LEU A 107 0.75 -8.94 -1.43
CA LEU A 107 0.11 -10.26 -1.27
C LEU A 107 0.91 -11.19 -0.37
N ARG A 108 2.26 -11.16 -0.47
CA ARG A 108 3.13 -11.90 0.46
C ARG A 108 3.01 -11.40 1.91
N LYS A 109 2.85 -10.09 2.12
CA LYS A 109 2.62 -9.55 3.46
C LYS A 109 1.24 -9.94 4.00
N LEU A 110 0.21 -9.93 3.15
CA LEU A 110 -1.10 -10.44 3.51
C LEU A 110 -1.01 -11.88 3.98
N TRP A 111 -0.36 -12.76 3.22
CA TRP A 111 -0.14 -14.16 3.59
C TRP A 111 0.49 -14.31 4.97
N ARG A 112 1.50 -13.49 5.29
CA ARG A 112 2.21 -13.50 6.58
C ARG A 112 1.39 -13.01 7.78
N LEU A 113 0.22 -12.44 7.60
CA LEU A 113 -0.72 -12.20 8.72
C LEU A 113 -1.37 -13.50 9.19
N PHE A 114 -1.44 -14.51 8.34
CA PHE A 114 -2.07 -15.80 8.60
C PHE A 114 -1.06 -16.88 8.94
N HIS A 115 0.20 -16.69 8.53
CA HIS A 115 1.26 -17.71 8.67
C HIS A 115 2.51 -17.13 9.32
N ASP A 116 3.19 -17.99 10.06
CA ASP A 116 4.52 -17.68 10.61
C ASP A 116 5.64 -17.90 9.56
N THR A 117 6.89 -17.81 10.00
CA THR A 117 8.07 -18.02 9.13
C THR A 117 8.27 -19.48 8.71
N GLU A 118 7.61 -20.42 9.38
CA GLU A 118 7.62 -21.85 9.09
C GLU A 118 6.38 -22.30 8.31
N GLU A 119 5.60 -21.32 7.79
CA GLU A 119 4.34 -21.51 7.06
C GLU A 119 3.23 -22.20 7.90
N ASN A 120 3.31 -22.16 9.24
CA ASN A 120 2.22 -22.63 10.08
C ASN A 120 1.12 -21.59 10.17
N PHE A 121 -0.14 -22.04 10.12
CA PHE A 121 -1.31 -21.17 10.29
C PHE A 121 -1.42 -20.68 11.75
N VAL A 122 -1.41 -19.37 11.97
CA VAL A 122 -1.29 -18.75 13.30
C VAL A 122 -2.49 -17.91 13.72
N VAL A 123 -3.59 -17.98 12.98
CA VAL A 123 -4.81 -17.22 13.31
C VAL A 123 -5.41 -17.70 14.62
N THR A 124 -5.84 -16.75 15.45
CA THR A 124 -6.40 -17.01 16.78
C THR A 124 -7.79 -16.43 16.93
N ASP A 125 -8.58 -17.01 17.84
CA ASP A 125 -9.92 -16.53 18.18
C ASP A 125 -9.92 -15.57 19.40
N THR A 126 -8.75 -15.01 19.73
CA THR A 126 -8.64 -14.02 20.80
C THR A 126 -9.31 -12.72 20.41
N GLU A 127 -9.78 -11.97 21.40
CA GLU A 127 -10.46 -10.69 21.19
C GLU A 127 -9.57 -9.67 20.50
N ALA A 128 -10.11 -8.96 19.51
CA ALA A 128 -9.40 -7.92 18.80
C ALA A 128 -9.26 -6.66 19.66
N THR A 129 -8.14 -5.99 19.52
CA THR A 129 -7.91 -4.70 20.17
C THR A 129 -8.71 -3.58 19.49
N LYS A 130 -8.91 -2.47 20.20
CA LYS A 130 -9.58 -1.28 19.64
C LYS A 130 -8.86 -0.74 18.39
N GLU A 131 -7.55 -0.78 18.38
CA GLU A 131 -6.74 -0.31 17.25
C GLU A 131 -6.87 -1.23 16.02
N GLU A 132 -6.91 -2.54 16.22
CA GLU A 132 -7.15 -3.51 15.15
C GLU A 132 -8.56 -3.32 14.54
N LEU A 133 -9.58 -3.18 15.38
CA LEU A 133 -10.95 -2.89 14.96
C LEU A 133 -11.04 -1.56 14.20
N LYS A 134 -10.37 -0.51 14.70
CA LYS A 134 -10.31 0.79 14.04
C LYS A 134 -9.68 0.68 12.64
N THR A 135 -8.57 -0.05 12.51
CA THR A 135 -7.91 -0.30 11.22
C THR A 135 -8.84 -1.03 10.25
N LEU A 136 -9.52 -2.09 10.71
CA LEU A 136 -10.47 -2.85 9.89
C LEU A 136 -11.64 -1.98 9.44
N HIS A 137 -12.35 -1.33 10.38
CA HIS A 137 -13.56 -0.55 10.05
C HIS A 137 -13.28 0.69 9.20
N LYS A 138 -12.10 1.33 9.36
CA LYS A 138 -11.61 2.37 8.46
C LYS A 138 -11.44 1.82 7.03
N THR A 139 -10.92 0.60 6.90
CA THR A 139 -10.72 -0.08 5.63
C THR A 139 -12.07 -0.45 4.99
N ILE A 140 -13.00 -1.07 5.74
CA ILE A 140 -14.35 -1.43 5.26
C ILE A 140 -15.04 -0.18 4.69
N LYS A 141 -15.07 0.92 5.45
CA LYS A 141 -15.68 2.17 5.02
C LYS A 141 -15.07 2.68 3.71
N LYS A 142 -13.74 2.82 3.70
CA LYS A 142 -13.02 3.40 2.56
C LYS A 142 -13.15 2.55 1.30
N VAL A 143 -13.04 1.23 1.41
CA VAL A 143 -13.19 0.32 0.28
C VAL A 143 -14.61 0.33 -0.27
N GLY A 144 -15.64 0.37 0.61
CA GLY A 144 -17.03 0.51 0.17
C GLY A 144 -17.26 1.79 -0.63
N GLU A 145 -16.80 2.93 -0.12
CA GLU A 145 -16.87 4.23 -0.82
C GLU A 145 -16.11 4.21 -2.16
N ASP A 146 -14.94 3.59 -2.20
CA ASP A 146 -14.11 3.49 -3.40
C ASP A 146 -14.76 2.60 -4.49
N ILE A 147 -15.40 1.50 -4.11
CA ILE A 147 -16.11 0.62 -5.04
C ILE A 147 -17.30 1.35 -5.67
N GLU A 148 -18.11 2.04 -4.86
CA GLU A 148 -19.24 2.84 -5.36
C GLU A 148 -18.78 3.97 -6.30
N ALA A 149 -17.61 4.56 -6.03
CA ALA A 149 -17.02 5.62 -6.85
C ALA A 149 -16.17 5.09 -8.03
N PHE A 150 -16.10 3.78 -8.26
CA PHE A 150 -15.21 3.15 -9.25
C PHE A 150 -13.71 3.51 -9.09
N SER A 151 -13.31 3.86 -7.88
CA SER A 151 -11.93 4.24 -7.53
C SER A 151 -11.12 3.04 -7.04
N PHE A 152 -11.05 1.97 -7.83
CA PHE A 152 -10.43 0.70 -7.43
C PHE A 152 -8.95 0.81 -7.09
N ASN A 153 -8.23 1.76 -7.69
CA ASN A 153 -6.83 2.01 -7.37
C ASN A 153 -6.63 2.51 -5.94
N THR A 154 -7.58 3.28 -5.40
CA THR A 154 -7.53 3.73 -4.01
C THR A 154 -7.88 2.61 -3.03
N SER A 155 -8.78 1.68 -3.40
CA SER A 155 -9.02 0.46 -2.62
C SER A 155 -7.75 -0.37 -2.46
N VAL A 156 -6.99 -0.59 -3.54
CA VAL A 156 -5.72 -1.34 -3.47
C VAL A 156 -4.72 -0.66 -2.52
N SER A 157 -4.61 0.67 -2.60
CA SER A 157 -3.77 1.44 -1.68
C SER A 157 -4.25 1.31 -0.24
N THR A 158 -5.56 1.31 -0.02
CA THR A 158 -6.19 1.15 1.30
C THR A 158 -5.88 -0.23 1.89
N PHE A 159 -5.93 -1.30 1.08
CA PHE A 159 -5.51 -2.64 1.52
C PHE A 159 -4.03 -2.67 1.92
N MET A 160 -3.15 -2.02 1.15
CA MET A 160 -1.73 -1.95 1.49
C MET A 160 -1.48 -1.25 2.83
N VAL A 161 -2.20 -0.15 3.10
CA VAL A 161 -2.14 0.55 4.39
C VAL A 161 -2.66 -0.34 5.51
N CYS A 162 -3.83 -0.97 5.34
CA CYS A 162 -4.43 -1.87 6.30
C CYS A 162 -3.48 -3.01 6.71
N VAL A 163 -2.94 -3.73 5.74
CA VAL A 163 -2.00 -4.84 5.99
C VAL A 163 -0.73 -4.35 6.68
N ASN A 164 -0.21 -3.17 6.35
CA ASN A 164 0.95 -2.61 7.04
C ASN A 164 0.62 -2.24 8.50
N GLU A 165 -0.55 -1.64 8.76
CA GLU A 165 -1.01 -1.31 10.13
C GLU A 165 -1.22 -2.57 10.95
N LEU A 166 -1.92 -3.59 10.42
CA LEU A 166 -2.14 -4.87 11.11
C LEU A 166 -0.84 -5.63 11.36
N THR A 167 0.13 -5.57 10.42
CA THR A 167 1.46 -6.15 10.63
C THR A 167 2.20 -5.46 11.77
N ALA A 168 2.15 -4.12 11.86
CA ALA A 168 2.76 -3.37 12.96
C ALA A 168 2.10 -3.66 14.31
N GLN A 169 0.81 -3.95 14.30
CA GLN A 169 0.01 -4.36 15.47
C GLN A 169 0.22 -5.84 15.84
N GLN A 170 0.94 -6.60 15.02
CA GLN A 170 1.11 -8.06 15.15
C GLN A 170 -0.25 -8.80 15.20
N CYS A 171 -1.21 -8.30 14.43
CA CYS A 171 -2.57 -8.82 14.40
C CYS A 171 -2.62 -10.20 13.73
N ASN A 172 -3.20 -11.16 14.44
CA ASN A 172 -3.51 -12.50 13.94
C ASN A 172 -4.94 -12.94 14.36
N LYS A 173 -5.84 -11.98 14.57
CA LYS A 173 -7.20 -12.22 15.08
C LYS A 173 -8.15 -12.60 13.97
N ARG A 174 -8.85 -13.73 14.09
CA ARG A 174 -9.88 -14.18 13.14
C ARG A 174 -10.91 -13.10 12.85
N SER A 175 -11.42 -12.44 13.89
CA SER A 175 -12.44 -11.38 13.78
C SER A 175 -12.01 -10.16 12.95
N ILE A 176 -10.70 -9.99 12.71
CA ILE A 176 -10.12 -8.94 11.86
C ILE A 176 -9.78 -9.49 10.48
N LEU A 177 -9.14 -10.65 10.43
CA LEU A 177 -8.57 -11.19 9.19
C LEU A 177 -9.63 -11.78 8.27
N GLU A 178 -10.68 -12.38 8.81
CA GLU A 178 -11.78 -12.97 8.03
C GLU A 178 -12.56 -11.93 7.22
N PRO A 179 -13.04 -10.79 7.79
CA PRO A 179 -13.62 -9.72 7.00
C PRO A 179 -12.65 -9.10 5.99
N LEU A 180 -11.35 -9.04 6.29
CA LEU A 180 -10.34 -8.53 5.36
C LEU A 180 -10.21 -9.44 4.13
N VAL A 181 -10.26 -10.77 4.30
CA VAL A 181 -10.26 -11.73 3.19
C VAL A 181 -11.45 -11.48 2.27
N VAL A 182 -12.65 -11.29 2.84
CA VAL A 182 -13.86 -10.97 2.05
C VAL A 182 -13.68 -9.69 1.24
N LEU A 183 -13.12 -8.62 1.83
CA LEU A 183 -12.87 -7.35 1.13
C LEU A 183 -11.90 -7.51 -0.05
N ILE A 184 -10.87 -8.34 0.10
CA ILE A 184 -9.82 -8.53 -0.91
C ILE A 184 -10.25 -9.51 -2.01
N SER A 185 -11.24 -10.37 -1.77
CA SER A 185 -11.61 -11.46 -2.66
C SER A 185 -11.92 -11.04 -4.11
N ALA A 186 -12.54 -9.88 -4.30
CA ALA A 186 -12.83 -9.36 -5.64
C ALA A 186 -11.58 -8.95 -6.43
N TYR A 187 -10.51 -8.56 -5.74
CA TYR A 187 -9.24 -8.10 -6.32
C TYR A 187 -8.25 -9.25 -6.50
N ALA A 188 -8.16 -10.15 -5.53
CA ALA A 188 -7.23 -11.27 -5.47
C ALA A 188 -7.96 -12.55 -5.05
N PRO A 189 -8.79 -13.15 -5.94
CA PRO A 189 -9.70 -14.24 -5.59
C PRO A 189 -8.99 -15.54 -5.19
N HIS A 190 -7.83 -15.86 -5.77
CA HIS A 190 -7.18 -17.14 -5.50
C HIS A 190 -6.58 -17.18 -4.08
N ILE A 191 -5.84 -16.14 -3.69
CA ILE A 191 -5.31 -16.07 -2.32
C ILE A 191 -6.42 -15.92 -1.29
N ALA A 192 -7.49 -15.21 -1.63
CA ALA A 192 -8.62 -15.05 -0.72
C ALA A 192 -9.38 -16.36 -0.51
N GLU A 193 -9.59 -17.14 -1.54
CA GLU A 193 -10.24 -18.46 -1.44
C GLU A 193 -9.40 -19.44 -0.62
N GLU A 194 -8.09 -19.48 -0.87
CA GLU A 194 -7.15 -20.30 -0.10
C GLU A 194 -7.16 -19.93 1.40
N LEU A 195 -7.10 -18.65 1.72
CA LEU A 195 -7.16 -18.19 3.11
C LEU A 195 -8.53 -18.45 3.75
N TRP A 196 -9.61 -18.37 2.98
CA TRP A 196 -10.96 -18.66 3.43
C TRP A 196 -11.14 -20.13 3.82
N GLU A 197 -10.62 -21.04 3.00
CA GLU A 197 -10.61 -22.48 3.30
C GLU A 197 -9.76 -22.76 4.56
N GLN A 198 -8.59 -22.16 4.70
CA GLN A 198 -7.72 -22.32 5.89
C GLN A 198 -8.36 -21.75 7.16
N LEU A 199 -9.23 -20.73 7.05
CA LEU A 199 -10.06 -20.25 8.16
C LEU A 199 -11.15 -21.27 8.59
N GLY A 200 -11.32 -22.37 7.84
CA GLY A 200 -12.24 -23.46 8.16
C GLY A 200 -13.60 -23.39 7.48
N HIS A 201 -13.76 -22.51 6.50
CA HIS A 201 -14.98 -22.38 5.72
C HIS A 201 -15.00 -23.39 4.57
N ASN A 202 -16.19 -23.94 4.25
CA ASN A 202 -16.39 -24.89 3.16
C ASN A 202 -17.19 -24.30 1.99
N ASP A 203 -17.61 -23.06 2.11
CA ASP A 203 -18.30 -22.28 1.09
C ASP A 203 -17.35 -21.24 0.49
N GLY A 204 -17.56 -20.88 -0.77
CA GLY A 204 -16.66 -19.94 -1.44
C GLY A 204 -16.74 -18.53 -0.86
N VAL A 205 -15.59 -17.88 -0.71
CA VAL A 205 -15.51 -16.49 -0.23
C VAL A 205 -16.29 -15.51 -1.11
N THR A 206 -16.42 -15.82 -2.39
CA THR A 206 -17.16 -15.01 -3.38
C THR A 206 -18.64 -14.84 -3.04
N TYR A 207 -19.22 -15.75 -2.26
CA TYR A 207 -20.63 -15.71 -1.87
C TYR A 207 -20.87 -14.97 -0.54
N GLN A 208 -19.81 -14.49 0.09
CA GLN A 208 -19.93 -13.79 1.36
C GLN A 208 -20.44 -12.36 1.18
N ALA A 209 -21.25 -11.92 2.14
CA ALA A 209 -21.72 -10.54 2.17
C ALA A 209 -20.56 -9.59 2.43
N PHE A 210 -20.62 -8.41 1.80
CA PHE A 210 -19.65 -7.34 2.11
C PHE A 210 -19.67 -7.02 3.61
N PRO A 211 -18.50 -6.90 4.27
CA PRO A 211 -18.42 -6.69 5.71
C PRO A 211 -19.13 -5.41 6.15
N THR A 212 -19.89 -5.51 7.24
CA THR A 212 -20.66 -4.38 7.78
C THR A 212 -19.74 -3.38 8.45
N PHE A 213 -19.88 -2.11 8.07
CA PHE A 213 -19.19 -1.01 8.70
C PHE A 213 -19.87 -0.60 10.02
N ASP A 214 -19.09 -0.48 11.10
CA ASP A 214 -19.55 0.07 12.38
C ASP A 214 -18.74 1.35 12.73
N ALA A 215 -19.42 2.49 12.75
CA ALA A 215 -18.82 3.78 13.02
C ALA A 215 -18.30 3.91 14.47
N SER A 216 -18.79 3.11 15.40
CA SER A 216 -18.38 3.15 16.81
C SER A 216 -16.89 2.84 16.97
N HIS A 217 -16.32 2.01 16.11
CA HIS A 217 -14.88 1.67 16.11
C HIS A 217 -13.99 2.80 15.60
N LEU A 218 -14.53 3.82 14.93
CA LEU A 218 -13.77 4.99 14.49
C LEU A 218 -13.77 6.14 15.49
N VAL A 219 -14.55 6.03 16.54
CA VAL A 219 -14.59 7.06 17.60
C VAL A 219 -13.27 7.01 18.34
N GLU A 220 -12.51 8.10 18.24
CA GLU A 220 -11.28 8.24 19.03
C GLU A 220 -11.67 8.42 20.50
N SER A 221 -11.25 7.48 21.33
CA SER A 221 -11.40 7.57 22.78
C SER A 221 -10.21 8.26 23.46
N SER A 222 -9.09 8.38 22.75
CA SER A 222 -7.85 8.96 23.26
C SER A 222 -7.14 9.82 22.20
N HIS A 223 -6.22 10.65 22.62
CA HIS A 223 -5.37 11.47 21.75
C HIS A 223 -3.93 11.44 22.22
N MET A 224 -3.01 11.25 21.25
CA MET A 224 -1.57 11.29 21.49
C MET A 224 -1.06 12.72 21.50
N TYR A 225 -0.85 13.29 22.69
CA TYR A 225 -0.33 14.65 22.85
C TYR A 225 1.20 14.68 22.71
N PRO A 226 1.76 15.46 21.77
CA PRO A 226 3.17 15.84 21.84
C PRO A 226 3.38 16.77 23.03
N VAL A 227 4.34 16.42 23.90
CA VAL A 227 4.69 17.18 25.09
C VAL A 227 5.95 17.98 24.83
N SER A 228 5.87 19.29 24.99
CA SER A 228 6.96 20.23 24.80
C SER A 228 7.36 20.92 26.08
N PHE A 229 8.65 21.22 26.22
CA PHE A 229 9.20 22.07 27.28
C PHE A 229 9.78 23.31 26.62
N ASN A 230 9.27 24.48 27.03
CA ASN A 230 9.66 25.78 26.45
C ASN A 230 9.58 25.76 24.90
N GLY A 231 8.51 25.13 24.33
CA GLY A 231 8.28 25.03 22.90
C GLY A 231 9.05 23.92 22.18
N LYS A 232 9.99 23.20 22.82
CA LYS A 232 10.73 22.09 22.22
C LYS A 232 10.10 20.75 22.60
N MET A 233 9.60 19.99 21.60
CA MET A 233 9.01 18.67 21.81
C MET A 233 10.01 17.70 22.41
N ARG A 234 9.58 16.94 23.44
CA ARG A 234 10.43 15.98 24.15
C ARG A 234 9.93 14.55 24.07
N PHE A 235 8.62 14.34 24.27
CA PHE A 235 8.00 13.03 24.22
C PHE A 235 6.52 13.13 23.83
N LYS A 236 5.87 12.00 23.70
CA LYS A 236 4.42 11.91 23.45
C LYS A 236 3.77 11.15 24.60
N VAL A 237 2.53 11.49 24.92
CA VAL A 237 1.72 10.81 25.92
C VAL A 237 0.29 10.72 25.43
N GLU A 238 -0.37 9.65 25.73
CA GLU A 238 -1.76 9.42 25.35
C GLU A 238 -2.69 9.71 26.52
N TYR A 239 -3.73 10.51 26.26
CA TYR A 239 -4.82 10.80 27.22
C TYR A 239 -6.17 10.59 26.58
N ALA A 240 -7.14 10.12 27.37
CA ALA A 240 -8.53 10.01 26.96
C ALA A 240 -9.09 11.38 26.54
N LEU A 241 -9.93 11.39 25.49
CA LEU A 241 -10.50 12.64 24.96
C LEU A 241 -11.49 13.31 25.89
N ASP A 242 -12.09 12.54 26.77
CA ASP A 242 -13.03 13.00 27.83
C ASP A 242 -12.32 13.38 29.13
N MET A 243 -11.00 13.22 29.21
CA MET A 243 -10.22 13.58 30.39
C MET A 243 -10.22 15.11 30.59
N ASP A 244 -10.57 15.53 31.80
CA ASP A 244 -10.55 16.95 32.18
C ASP A 244 -9.14 17.54 32.12
N ARG A 245 -9.06 18.80 31.75
CA ARG A 245 -7.79 19.52 31.62
C ARG A 245 -6.97 19.52 32.90
N ALA A 246 -7.63 19.64 34.05
CA ALA A 246 -6.95 19.65 35.37
C ALA A 246 -6.34 18.27 35.67
N GLU A 247 -7.01 17.19 35.27
CA GLU A 247 -6.48 15.83 35.45
C GLU A 247 -5.31 15.56 34.47
N ILE A 248 -5.40 16.03 33.21
CA ILE A 248 -4.28 15.98 32.27
C ILE A 248 -3.07 16.72 32.83
N GLU A 249 -3.26 17.90 33.36
CA GLU A 249 -2.20 18.72 33.97
C GLU A 249 -1.53 18.00 35.15
N LYS A 250 -2.33 17.41 36.03
CA LYS A 250 -1.84 16.63 37.17
C LYS A 250 -1.04 15.40 36.72
N GLN A 251 -1.55 14.62 35.77
CA GLN A 251 -0.91 13.41 35.30
C GLN A 251 0.37 13.73 34.51
N ILE A 252 0.35 14.76 33.65
CA ILE A 252 1.55 15.10 32.88
C ILE A 252 2.69 15.62 33.75
N LEU A 253 2.39 16.35 34.83
CA LEU A 253 3.40 16.80 35.77
C LEU A 253 3.95 15.65 36.63
N ALA A 254 3.15 14.64 36.92
CA ALA A 254 3.57 13.43 37.62
C ALA A 254 4.28 12.39 36.71
N HIS A 255 4.26 12.59 35.41
CA HIS A 255 4.88 11.66 34.44
C HIS A 255 6.41 11.65 34.61
N GLU A 256 7.02 10.47 34.65
CA GLU A 256 8.45 10.26 34.87
C GLU A 256 9.34 11.16 33.99
N LYS A 257 9.04 11.21 32.68
CA LYS A 257 9.77 12.07 31.74
C LYS A 257 9.59 13.56 32.02
N SER A 258 8.43 13.99 32.51
CA SER A 258 8.21 15.38 32.89
C SER A 258 9.04 15.75 34.13
N ILE A 259 9.09 14.89 35.12
CA ILE A 259 9.91 15.08 36.32
C ILE A 259 11.38 15.24 35.94
N HIS A 260 11.85 14.39 35.02
CA HIS A 260 13.23 14.48 34.50
C HIS A 260 13.52 15.85 33.86
N TYR A 261 12.63 16.37 33.00
CA TYR A 261 12.83 17.65 32.31
C TYR A 261 12.56 18.88 33.18
N LEU A 262 11.82 18.73 34.28
CA LEU A 262 11.62 19.79 35.28
C LEU A 262 12.84 20.02 36.18
N GLU A 263 13.72 19.02 36.33
CA GLU A 263 14.93 19.09 37.17
C GLU A 263 14.66 19.65 38.57
N GLY A 264 13.50 19.30 39.16
CA GLY A 264 13.09 19.79 40.48
C GLY A 264 12.53 21.23 40.49
N LYS A 265 12.41 21.90 39.36
CA LYS A 265 11.78 23.23 39.24
C LYS A 265 10.28 23.12 39.10
N ALA A 266 9.56 24.05 39.72
CA ALA A 266 8.12 24.15 39.49
C ALA A 266 7.84 24.79 38.11
N PRO A 267 6.87 24.27 37.35
CA PRO A 267 6.49 24.85 36.07
C PRO A 267 5.85 26.25 36.30
N LYS A 268 6.21 27.22 35.49
CA LYS A 268 5.54 28.53 35.48
C LYS A 268 4.13 28.46 34.93
N LYS A 269 3.95 27.60 33.89
CA LYS A 269 2.66 27.45 33.25
C LYS A 269 2.61 26.13 32.46
N VAL A 270 1.46 25.46 32.50
CA VAL A 270 1.14 24.32 31.62
C VAL A 270 0.08 24.76 30.63
N ILE A 271 0.38 24.70 29.36
CA ILE A 271 -0.52 25.08 28.26
C ILE A 271 -0.98 23.79 27.58
N ILE A 272 -2.25 23.45 27.73
CA ILE A 272 -2.88 22.29 27.11
C ILE A 272 -3.81 22.81 26.02
N VAL A 273 -3.50 22.48 24.77
CA VAL A 273 -4.38 22.73 23.61
C VAL A 273 -5.06 21.41 23.28
N PRO A 274 -6.38 21.28 23.47
CA PRO A 274 -7.11 20.04 23.23
C PRO A 274 -6.84 19.47 21.82
N LYS A 275 -6.58 18.19 21.76
CA LYS A 275 -6.27 17.44 20.51
C LYS A 275 -5.09 18.01 19.69
N LYS A 276 -4.17 18.71 20.33
CA LYS A 276 -3.00 19.28 19.63
C LYS A 276 -1.69 19.07 20.38
N ILE A 277 -1.49 19.75 21.51
CA ILE A 277 -0.19 19.81 22.17
C ILE A 277 -0.31 20.11 23.66
N ILE A 278 0.63 19.63 24.44
CA ILE A 278 0.89 20.08 25.80
C ILE A 278 2.25 20.78 25.81
N ASN A 279 2.32 22.03 26.32
CA ASN A 279 3.56 22.76 26.46
C ASN A 279 3.76 23.19 27.93
N ILE A 280 4.83 22.73 28.52
CA ILE A 280 5.24 23.05 29.89
C ILE A 280 6.30 24.14 29.83
N VAL A 281 6.02 25.27 30.46
CA VAL A 281 6.93 26.41 30.54
C VAL A 281 7.62 26.35 31.91
N VAL A 282 8.91 26.30 31.91
CA VAL A 282 9.76 26.23 33.11
C VAL A 282 10.50 27.55 33.34
#